data_708ba705c3be67321c7a85049e724331
#
_entry.id   708ba705c3be67321c7a85049e724331
#
_cell.length_a   1.000
_cell.length_b   1.000
_cell.length_c   1.000
_cell.angle_alpha   90.00
_cell.angle_beta   90.00
_cell.angle_gamma   90.00
#
_symmetry.space_group_name_H-M   'P 1'
#
loop_
_entity.id
_entity.type
_entity.pdbx_description
1 polymer ?
#
loop_
_entity_poly.entity_id
_entity_poly.type
_entity_poly.pdbx_seq_one_letter_code
_entity_poly.pdbx_strand_id
1 'polypeptide(L)'
;MNHDPRSHGLWDASAPAGPDTKALNANLHADVVVVGAGYTGLSAALHLAQRGARVVVLEAQEVGFGGSGRNVGLVNAGMWVMPSVLPCALGEAMGNRLLTQLGNAPSLVFELIERHGMDCEPVRTGTLHCAPDATGLRALQERESQWRALGAPVRLLSQAETVHKTGTDAYLGALLDLRAGTVQPLAYARGLAHAAAAAGAQLYTRTAVNAVHDAGRHWRLNTASGGVVNAPWVIVATNAYSDAAGPWGALQSGLVRLPYFNMATAPLPPAVLKQILPERQGAWDTRQVLTSFRLDRQGRLVLGSVGALRGGAVSVHRNWGRRALGKLFPQLRGIRFEHEWYGEIGMTANALPRFHQLARNTVTFCGYNGRGIAPGTVLGRELARLVLGEITTADLPLPVTGTRPARLKRAREALFEIGAQIAHFAGAR
;
A
#
# COMPACT_ATOMS: atom_id res chain seq x y z
N MET A 1 16.74 18.35 7.55
CA MET A 1 15.79 17.34 7.00
C MET A 1 15.33 17.82 5.65
N ASN A 2 15.65 17.11 4.59
CA ASN A 2 15.22 17.45 3.25
C ASN A 2 13.73 17.18 3.11
N HIS A 3 12.93 18.24 2.93
CA HIS A 3 11.50 18.12 2.64
C HIS A 3 11.23 17.88 1.16
N ASP A 4 12.05 17.04 0.51
CA ASP A 4 11.78 16.64 -0.86
C ASP A 4 10.53 15.73 -0.86
N PRO A 5 9.42 16.15 -1.48
CA PRO A 5 8.21 15.33 -1.57
C PRO A 5 8.43 14.01 -2.32
N ARG A 6 9.58 13.86 -2.99
CA ARG A 6 10.01 12.63 -3.66
C ARG A 6 10.77 11.68 -2.74
N SER A 7 11.21 12.13 -1.56
CA SER A 7 11.91 11.27 -0.59
C SER A 7 10.99 10.16 -0.06
N HIS A 8 11.58 9.01 0.19
CA HIS A 8 10.96 7.90 0.95
C HIS A 8 11.39 7.92 2.41
N GLY A 9 12.10 8.95 2.85
CA GLY A 9 12.54 9.15 4.23
C GLY A 9 13.40 8.01 4.76
N LEU A 10 12.98 7.38 5.86
CA LEU A 10 13.69 6.25 6.45
C LEU A 10 13.85 5.08 5.47
N TRP A 11 12.87 4.87 4.59
CA TRP A 11 12.90 3.71 3.71
C TRP A 11 13.99 3.78 2.65
N ASP A 12 14.36 4.98 2.17
CA ASP A 12 15.52 5.16 1.31
C ASP A 12 16.83 4.86 2.04
N ALA A 13 16.91 5.27 3.31
CA ALA A 13 18.11 5.11 4.12
C ALA A 13 18.34 3.66 4.59
N SER A 14 17.29 2.82 4.60
CA SER A 14 17.35 1.45 5.17
C SER A 14 17.09 0.33 4.17
N ALA A 15 16.52 0.62 2.98
CA ALA A 15 16.27 -0.41 1.98
C ALA A 15 17.57 -0.81 1.26
N PRO A 16 17.74 -2.10 0.94
CA PRO A 16 18.73 -2.54 -0.04
C PRO A 16 18.55 -1.83 -1.38
N ALA A 17 19.60 -1.78 -2.19
CA ALA A 17 19.53 -1.23 -3.53
C ALA A 17 18.49 -1.99 -4.39
N GLY A 18 17.77 -1.27 -5.25
CA GLY A 18 16.94 -1.89 -6.29
C GLY A 18 17.79 -2.47 -7.41
N PRO A 19 17.19 -3.18 -8.38
CA PRO A 19 17.92 -3.65 -9.55
C PRO A 19 18.47 -2.48 -10.34
N ASP A 20 19.64 -2.69 -10.97
CA ASP A 20 20.20 -1.70 -11.90
C ASP A 20 19.27 -1.57 -13.10
N THR A 21 18.77 -0.36 -13.33
CA THR A 21 17.81 -0.07 -14.39
C THR A 21 18.16 1.23 -15.10
N LYS A 22 17.89 1.27 -16.39
CA LYS A 22 18.11 2.44 -17.25
C LYS A 22 16.81 2.95 -17.86
N ALA A 23 16.83 4.16 -18.39
CA ALA A 23 15.74 4.66 -19.20
C ALA A 23 15.68 3.91 -20.54
N LEU A 24 14.46 3.69 -21.04
CA LEU A 24 14.26 3.05 -22.34
C LEU A 24 14.49 4.07 -23.46
N ASN A 25 15.44 3.78 -24.34
CA ASN A 25 15.75 4.59 -25.53
C ASN A 25 15.72 3.75 -26.84
N ALA A 26 15.12 2.58 -26.79
CA ALA A 26 15.05 1.63 -27.91
C ALA A 26 13.60 1.27 -28.24
N ASN A 27 13.40 0.63 -29.41
CA ASN A 27 12.12 0.04 -29.80
C ASN A 27 12.10 -1.43 -29.39
N LEU A 28 11.07 -1.81 -28.60
CA LEU A 28 10.90 -3.16 -28.07
C LEU A 28 9.57 -3.78 -28.49
N HIS A 29 9.57 -5.10 -28.52
CA HIS A 29 8.36 -5.92 -28.62
C HIS A 29 8.25 -6.81 -27.39
N ALA A 30 7.08 -6.80 -26.74
CA ALA A 30 6.75 -7.60 -25.57
C ALA A 30 5.41 -8.32 -25.78
N ASP A 31 5.14 -9.31 -24.96
CA ASP A 31 3.81 -9.92 -24.89
C ASP A 31 2.91 -9.07 -23.97
N VAL A 32 3.52 -8.47 -22.93
CA VAL A 32 2.82 -7.61 -21.99
C VAL A 32 3.69 -6.41 -21.61
N VAL A 33 3.11 -5.21 -21.63
CA VAL A 33 3.69 -4.03 -21.01
C VAL A 33 2.99 -3.77 -19.69
N VAL A 34 3.77 -3.59 -18.61
CA VAL A 34 3.31 -3.18 -17.30
C VAL A 34 3.75 -1.74 -17.06
N VAL A 35 2.81 -0.85 -16.78
CA VAL A 35 3.08 0.57 -16.51
C VAL A 35 2.95 0.84 -15.02
N GLY A 36 4.08 1.11 -14.38
CA GLY A 36 4.24 1.33 -12.95
C GLY A 36 4.93 0.16 -12.23
N ALA A 37 6.03 0.46 -11.52
CA ALA A 37 6.81 -0.49 -10.73
C ALA A 37 6.50 -0.39 -9.22
N GLY A 38 5.21 -0.37 -8.87
CA GLY A 38 4.69 -0.61 -7.53
C GLY A 38 4.36 -2.09 -7.31
N TYR A 39 3.80 -2.45 -6.16
CA TYR A 39 3.49 -3.84 -5.80
C TYR A 39 2.65 -4.58 -6.86
N THR A 40 1.59 -3.96 -7.36
CA THR A 40 0.69 -4.57 -8.36
C THR A 40 1.41 -4.85 -9.67
N GLY A 41 2.14 -3.85 -10.19
CA GLY A 41 2.87 -4.01 -11.45
C GLY A 41 3.99 -5.02 -11.34
N LEU A 42 4.78 -4.97 -10.26
CA LEU A 42 5.90 -5.89 -10.04
C LEU A 42 5.43 -7.32 -9.78
N SER A 43 4.34 -7.50 -9.02
CA SER A 43 3.74 -8.82 -8.83
C SER A 43 3.20 -9.39 -10.14
N ALA A 44 2.52 -8.56 -10.95
CA ALA A 44 2.07 -8.99 -12.27
C ALA A 44 3.25 -9.39 -13.17
N ALA A 45 4.28 -8.54 -13.22
CA ALA A 45 5.48 -8.80 -14.03
C ALA A 45 6.20 -10.09 -13.62
N LEU A 46 6.36 -10.32 -12.30
CA LEU A 46 6.95 -11.54 -11.78
C LEU A 46 6.16 -12.78 -12.21
N HIS A 47 4.85 -12.79 -11.98
CA HIS A 47 4.03 -13.97 -12.29
C HIS A 47 3.88 -14.23 -13.79
N LEU A 48 3.90 -13.19 -14.64
CA LEU A 48 3.93 -13.32 -16.10
C LEU A 48 5.27 -13.88 -16.58
N ALA A 49 6.40 -13.30 -16.12
CA ALA A 49 7.73 -13.73 -16.53
C ALA A 49 8.02 -15.18 -16.08
N GLN A 50 7.61 -15.59 -14.88
CA GLN A 50 7.71 -16.98 -14.42
C GLN A 50 6.97 -17.99 -15.32
N ARG A 51 6.00 -17.52 -16.11
CA ARG A 51 5.28 -18.35 -17.09
C ARG A 51 5.76 -18.16 -18.53
N GLY A 52 6.93 -17.56 -18.70
CA GLY A 52 7.61 -17.40 -19.98
C GLY A 52 7.12 -16.26 -20.85
N ALA A 53 6.23 -15.37 -20.36
CA ALA A 53 5.84 -14.18 -21.10
C ALA A 53 6.99 -13.18 -21.17
N ARG A 54 7.18 -12.54 -22.33
CA ARG A 54 8.10 -11.40 -22.49
C ARG A 54 7.46 -10.15 -21.91
N VAL A 55 7.93 -9.72 -20.73
CA VAL A 55 7.37 -8.61 -19.98
C VAL A 55 8.31 -7.41 -20.01
N VAL A 56 7.76 -6.25 -20.30
CA VAL A 56 8.45 -4.95 -20.16
C VAL A 56 7.72 -4.13 -19.09
N VAL A 57 8.44 -3.70 -18.07
CA VAL A 57 7.95 -2.81 -17.02
C VAL A 57 8.48 -1.40 -17.27
N LEU A 58 7.57 -0.43 -17.36
CA LEU A 58 7.88 0.99 -17.56
C LEU A 58 7.51 1.77 -16.30
N GLU A 59 8.52 2.32 -15.61
CA GLU A 59 8.34 3.16 -14.42
C GLU A 59 8.80 4.59 -14.70
N ALA A 60 7.95 5.54 -14.39
CA ALA A 60 8.21 6.96 -14.65
C ALA A 60 9.38 7.52 -13.82
N GLN A 61 9.58 7.00 -12.64
CA GLN A 61 10.59 7.45 -11.68
C GLN A 61 11.52 6.29 -11.30
N GLU A 62 11.39 5.78 -10.08
CA GLU A 62 12.19 4.68 -9.51
C GLU A 62 11.26 3.55 -9.03
N VAL A 63 11.80 2.36 -8.88
CA VAL A 63 11.07 1.22 -8.32
C VAL A 63 10.48 1.59 -6.95
N GLY A 64 9.16 1.42 -6.80
CA GLY A 64 8.47 1.71 -5.55
C GLY A 64 8.26 3.21 -5.27
N PHE A 65 8.50 4.11 -6.22
CA PHE A 65 8.40 5.56 -6.03
C PHE A 65 7.08 6.01 -5.42
N GLY A 66 5.95 5.42 -5.81
CA GLY A 66 4.62 5.80 -5.31
C GLY A 66 4.33 5.31 -3.88
N GLY A 67 3.06 5.04 -3.59
CA GLY A 67 2.61 4.56 -2.28
C GLY A 67 3.26 3.25 -1.83
N SER A 68 3.79 2.45 -2.76
CA SER A 68 4.48 1.20 -2.45
C SER A 68 5.75 1.40 -1.63
N GLY A 69 6.54 2.44 -1.90
CA GLY A 69 7.74 2.73 -1.11
C GLY A 69 7.52 3.74 0.02
N ARG A 70 6.30 4.24 0.24
CA ARG A 70 6.04 5.33 1.20
C ARG A 70 5.09 4.98 2.33
N ASN A 71 4.47 3.82 2.28
CA ASN A 71 3.54 3.37 3.32
C ASN A 71 4.29 2.93 4.59
N VAL A 72 3.54 2.67 5.68
CA VAL A 72 4.12 2.30 6.98
C VAL A 72 4.63 0.86 7.05
N GLY A 73 4.30 0.01 6.07
CA GLY A 73 4.76 -1.38 6.01
C GLY A 73 3.89 -2.40 6.73
N LEU A 74 2.59 -2.13 6.90
CA LEU A 74 1.64 -3.08 7.50
C LEU A 74 1.06 -4.02 6.44
N VAL A 75 1.36 -5.30 6.53
CA VAL A 75 0.83 -6.37 5.67
C VAL A 75 -0.46 -6.89 6.28
N ASN A 76 -1.57 -6.19 6.05
CA ASN A 76 -2.86 -6.51 6.64
C ASN A 76 -3.69 -7.48 5.78
N ALA A 77 -4.46 -8.35 6.43
CA ALA A 77 -5.47 -9.18 5.79
C ALA A 77 -6.79 -8.42 5.60
N GLY A 78 -7.54 -8.78 4.55
CA GLY A 78 -8.87 -8.22 4.28
C GLY A 78 -8.87 -6.75 3.87
N MET A 79 -10.00 -6.10 4.10
CA MET A 79 -10.26 -4.71 3.73
C MET A 79 -10.65 -3.85 4.94
N TRP A 80 -10.81 -2.53 4.71
CA TRP A 80 -11.34 -1.59 5.72
C TRP A 80 -12.78 -1.90 6.11
N VAL A 81 -13.61 -2.21 5.12
CA VAL A 81 -15.02 -2.59 5.33
C VAL A 81 -15.12 -3.88 6.14
N MET A 82 -16.24 -4.06 6.82
CA MET A 82 -16.53 -5.32 7.53
C MET A 82 -16.62 -6.48 6.53
N PRO A 83 -16.25 -7.71 6.91
CA PRO A 83 -16.36 -8.87 6.03
C PRO A 83 -17.74 -9.05 5.42
N SER A 84 -18.82 -8.88 6.21
CA SER A 84 -20.21 -9.01 5.75
C SER A 84 -20.63 -8.01 4.66
N VAL A 85 -19.96 -6.87 4.57
CA VAL A 85 -20.26 -5.85 3.54
C VAL A 85 -19.91 -6.33 2.13
N LEU A 86 -18.91 -7.20 1.98
CA LEU A 86 -18.41 -7.61 0.67
C LEU A 86 -19.43 -8.46 -0.12
N PRO A 87 -20.05 -9.51 0.45
CA PRO A 87 -21.13 -10.23 -0.23
C PRO A 87 -22.35 -9.34 -0.51
N CYS A 88 -22.72 -8.45 0.39
CA CYS A 88 -23.83 -7.51 0.18
C CYS A 88 -23.55 -6.54 -0.98
N ALA A 89 -22.33 -6.03 -1.11
CA ALA A 89 -21.96 -5.04 -2.11
C ALA A 89 -21.66 -5.61 -3.50
N LEU A 90 -21.18 -6.86 -3.57
CA LEU A 90 -20.66 -7.48 -4.79
C LEU A 90 -21.45 -8.73 -5.22
N GLY A 91 -22.45 -9.17 -4.45
CA GLY A 91 -23.08 -10.47 -4.56
C GLY A 91 -22.25 -11.57 -3.87
N GLU A 92 -22.90 -12.65 -3.46
CA GLU A 92 -22.28 -13.70 -2.65
C GLU A 92 -21.03 -14.31 -3.29
N ALA A 93 -21.12 -14.72 -4.55
CA ALA A 93 -20.02 -15.41 -5.22
C ALA A 93 -18.74 -14.53 -5.30
N MET A 94 -18.88 -13.28 -5.75
CA MET A 94 -17.76 -12.37 -5.92
C MET A 94 -17.28 -11.81 -4.59
N GLY A 95 -18.19 -11.47 -3.68
CA GLY A 95 -17.86 -10.99 -2.34
C GLY A 95 -17.09 -12.02 -1.53
N ASN A 96 -17.52 -13.29 -1.53
CA ASN A 96 -16.83 -14.38 -0.86
C ASN A 96 -15.46 -14.68 -1.52
N ARG A 97 -15.36 -14.58 -2.84
CA ARG A 97 -14.08 -14.70 -3.55
C ARG A 97 -13.10 -13.61 -3.10
N LEU A 98 -13.55 -12.36 -3.03
CA LEU A 98 -12.73 -11.24 -2.55
C LEU A 98 -12.33 -11.40 -1.08
N LEU A 99 -13.26 -11.84 -0.21
CA LEU A 99 -12.99 -12.14 1.19
C LEU A 99 -11.88 -13.19 1.34
N THR A 100 -12.00 -14.30 0.62
CA THR A 100 -11.01 -15.38 0.68
C THR A 100 -9.65 -14.93 0.15
N GLN A 101 -9.63 -14.28 -1.01
CA GLN A 101 -8.37 -13.82 -1.60
C GLN A 101 -7.65 -12.79 -0.74
N LEU A 102 -8.37 -11.78 -0.24
CA LEU A 102 -7.76 -10.73 0.58
C LEU A 102 -7.54 -11.16 2.03
N GLY A 103 -8.33 -12.09 2.55
CA GLY A 103 -8.09 -12.74 3.85
C GLY A 103 -6.75 -13.50 3.87
N ASN A 104 -6.41 -14.15 2.77
CA ASN A 104 -5.19 -14.93 2.60
C ASN A 104 -4.04 -14.15 1.93
N ALA A 105 -4.27 -12.89 1.54
CA ALA A 105 -3.30 -12.10 0.80
C ALA A 105 -1.93 -11.92 1.51
N PRO A 106 -1.84 -11.78 2.85
CA PRO A 106 -0.55 -11.74 3.52
C PRO A 106 0.31 -12.98 3.31
N SER A 107 -0.29 -14.17 3.21
CA SER A 107 0.45 -15.41 2.96
C SER A 107 1.25 -15.33 1.65
N LEU A 108 0.64 -14.84 0.57
CA LEU A 108 1.35 -14.67 -0.70
C LEU A 108 2.54 -13.70 -0.58
N VAL A 109 2.38 -12.60 0.19
CA VAL A 109 3.48 -11.65 0.42
C VAL A 109 4.66 -12.35 1.08
N PHE A 110 4.42 -13.07 2.19
CA PHE A 110 5.47 -13.74 2.94
C PHE A 110 6.06 -14.95 2.19
N GLU A 111 5.25 -15.67 1.41
CA GLU A 111 5.73 -16.74 0.52
C GLU A 111 6.68 -16.20 -0.56
N LEU A 112 6.37 -15.05 -1.16
CA LEU A 112 7.25 -14.42 -2.15
C LEU A 112 8.55 -13.94 -1.50
N ILE A 113 8.48 -13.36 -0.29
CA ILE A 113 9.66 -12.94 0.48
C ILE A 113 10.58 -14.13 0.74
N GLU A 114 10.04 -15.22 1.23
CA GLU A 114 10.80 -16.44 1.54
C GLU A 114 11.37 -17.09 0.27
N ARG A 115 10.52 -17.29 -0.74
CA ARG A 115 10.91 -17.94 -2.01
C ARG A 115 12.02 -17.20 -2.75
N HIS A 116 12.01 -15.87 -2.70
CA HIS A 116 12.97 -15.04 -3.42
C HIS A 116 14.05 -14.41 -2.51
N GLY A 117 14.12 -14.82 -1.23
CA GLY A 117 15.14 -14.33 -0.29
C GLY A 117 15.14 -12.80 -0.14
N MET A 118 13.95 -12.15 -0.11
CA MET A 118 13.86 -10.69 -0.10
C MET A 118 14.27 -10.12 1.27
N ASP A 119 15.34 -9.33 1.32
CA ASP A 119 15.74 -8.62 2.55
C ASP A 119 14.90 -7.36 2.77
N CYS A 120 13.67 -7.56 3.29
CA CYS A 120 12.69 -6.50 3.54
C CYS A 120 12.13 -6.49 4.97
N GLU A 121 12.92 -6.93 5.95
CA GLU A 121 12.57 -6.91 7.38
C GLU A 121 11.20 -7.56 7.70
N PRO A 122 10.89 -8.77 7.23
CA PRO A 122 9.60 -9.37 7.48
C PRO A 122 9.42 -9.72 8.96
N VAL A 123 8.27 -9.33 9.52
CA VAL A 123 7.82 -9.74 10.86
C VAL A 123 6.43 -10.33 10.75
N ARG A 124 6.26 -11.60 11.14
CA ARG A 124 5.01 -12.38 11.00
C ARG A 124 4.34 -12.66 12.36
N THR A 125 4.43 -11.73 13.28
CA THR A 125 3.83 -11.84 14.63
C THR A 125 2.41 -11.28 14.68
N GLY A 126 1.81 -10.96 13.54
CA GLY A 126 0.51 -10.33 13.42
C GLY A 126 0.56 -8.80 13.42
N THR A 127 -0.62 -8.20 13.36
CA THR A 127 -0.83 -6.76 13.54
C THR A 127 -1.93 -6.50 14.56
N LEU A 128 -1.88 -5.32 15.19
CA LEU A 128 -2.78 -4.88 16.24
C LEU A 128 -3.67 -3.74 15.73
N HIS A 129 -4.97 -3.97 15.62
CA HIS A 129 -5.94 -2.91 15.37
C HIS A 129 -6.49 -2.44 16.73
N CYS A 130 -6.12 -1.25 17.17
CA CYS A 130 -6.30 -0.78 18.53
C CYS A 130 -7.55 0.11 18.68
N ALA A 131 -8.30 -0.05 19.76
CA ALA A 131 -9.49 0.72 20.09
C ALA A 131 -9.17 1.80 21.14
N PRO A 132 -9.13 3.09 20.78
CA PRO A 132 -8.88 4.17 21.75
C PRO A 132 -10.09 4.54 22.60
N ASP A 133 -11.27 4.05 22.24
CA ASP A 133 -12.55 4.33 22.90
C ASP A 133 -13.54 3.16 22.78
N ALA A 134 -14.67 3.26 23.48
CA ALA A 134 -15.69 2.21 23.50
C ALA A 134 -16.35 1.98 22.14
N THR A 135 -16.43 2.98 21.26
CA THR A 135 -17.00 2.84 19.92
C THR A 135 -16.05 2.02 19.05
N GLY A 136 -14.75 2.33 19.09
CA GLY A 136 -13.72 1.53 18.44
C GLY A 136 -13.71 0.08 18.94
N LEU A 137 -13.84 -0.13 20.27
CA LEU A 137 -13.86 -1.48 20.84
C LEU A 137 -15.05 -2.31 20.34
N ARG A 138 -16.26 -1.73 20.30
CA ARG A 138 -17.44 -2.41 19.72
C ARG A 138 -17.24 -2.78 18.25
N ALA A 139 -16.65 -1.87 17.46
CA ALA A 139 -16.35 -2.15 16.05
C ALA A 139 -15.32 -3.29 15.90
N LEU A 140 -14.36 -3.41 16.82
CA LEU A 140 -13.39 -4.52 16.81
C LEU A 140 -14.02 -5.85 17.27
N GLN A 141 -14.95 -5.84 18.24
CA GLN A 141 -15.73 -7.01 18.64
C GLN A 141 -16.53 -7.58 17.47
N GLU A 142 -17.24 -6.71 16.74
CA GLU A 142 -18.00 -7.10 15.55
C GLU A 142 -17.10 -7.67 14.47
N ARG A 143 -15.95 -7.01 14.19
CA ARG A 143 -14.98 -7.48 13.22
C ARG A 143 -14.36 -8.83 13.60
N GLU A 144 -14.05 -9.02 14.86
CA GLU A 144 -13.53 -10.29 15.39
C GLU A 144 -14.54 -11.42 15.20
N SER A 145 -15.79 -11.19 15.59
CA SER A 145 -16.88 -12.16 15.42
C SER A 145 -17.02 -12.61 13.96
N GLN A 146 -17.07 -11.67 13.03
CA GLN A 146 -17.19 -11.96 11.61
C GLN A 146 -15.98 -12.72 11.05
N TRP A 147 -14.75 -12.31 11.39
CA TRP A 147 -13.56 -13.01 10.92
C TRP A 147 -13.43 -14.40 11.53
N ARG A 148 -13.78 -14.58 12.81
CA ARG A 148 -13.77 -15.90 13.44
C ARG A 148 -14.78 -16.85 12.81
N ALA A 149 -15.96 -16.36 12.46
CA ALA A 149 -16.96 -17.12 11.73
C ALA A 149 -16.45 -17.62 10.36
N LEU A 150 -15.47 -16.90 9.77
CA LEU A 150 -14.77 -17.30 8.54
C LEU A 150 -13.51 -18.13 8.80
N GLY A 151 -13.27 -18.59 10.05
CA GLY A 151 -12.10 -19.39 10.41
C GLY A 151 -10.78 -18.64 10.49
N ALA A 152 -10.80 -17.30 10.49
CA ALA A 152 -9.57 -16.51 10.56
C ALA A 152 -8.95 -16.55 11.97
N PRO A 153 -7.62 -16.66 12.12
CA PRO A 153 -6.91 -16.67 13.39
C PRO A 153 -6.79 -15.24 13.95
N VAL A 154 -7.90 -14.67 14.37
CA VAL A 154 -7.99 -13.35 14.98
C VAL A 154 -8.40 -13.49 16.44
N ARG A 155 -7.94 -12.57 17.28
CA ARG A 155 -8.25 -12.56 18.71
C ARG A 155 -8.41 -11.14 19.24
N LEU A 156 -9.54 -10.87 19.89
CA LEU A 156 -9.73 -9.63 20.63
C LEU A 156 -8.93 -9.70 21.94
N LEU A 157 -8.09 -8.72 22.16
CA LEU A 157 -7.26 -8.57 23.35
C LEU A 157 -7.96 -7.68 24.37
N SER A 158 -7.87 -8.06 25.65
CA SER A 158 -8.20 -7.19 26.77
C SER A 158 -7.30 -5.95 26.81
N GLN A 159 -7.66 -4.95 27.62
CA GLN A 159 -6.82 -3.78 27.84
C GLN A 159 -5.42 -4.17 28.35
N ALA A 160 -5.35 -5.05 29.36
CA ALA A 160 -4.08 -5.49 29.94
C ALA A 160 -3.18 -6.19 28.91
N GLU A 161 -3.73 -7.08 28.08
CA GLU A 161 -3.00 -7.73 27.00
C GLU A 161 -2.55 -6.71 25.93
N THR A 162 -3.39 -5.72 25.63
CA THR A 162 -3.07 -4.65 24.67
C THR A 162 -1.91 -3.79 25.20
N VAL A 163 -1.93 -3.41 26.46
CA VAL A 163 -0.82 -2.70 27.13
C VAL A 163 0.47 -3.52 27.03
N HIS A 164 0.41 -4.81 27.36
CA HIS A 164 1.59 -5.68 27.28
C HIS A 164 2.19 -5.75 25.87
N LYS A 165 1.34 -5.82 24.83
CA LYS A 165 1.80 -5.93 23.44
C LYS A 165 2.20 -4.59 22.81
N THR A 166 1.57 -3.49 23.18
CA THR A 166 1.84 -2.16 22.61
C THR A 166 2.85 -1.34 23.40
N GLY A 167 2.88 -1.51 24.71
CA GLY A 167 3.65 -0.67 25.65
C GLY A 167 2.96 0.66 25.99
N THR A 168 1.65 0.77 25.72
CA THR A 168 0.85 1.98 26.04
C THR A 168 -0.53 1.60 26.57
N ASP A 169 -1.05 2.39 27.51
CA ASP A 169 -2.38 2.28 28.08
C ASP A 169 -3.45 3.10 27.34
N ALA A 170 -3.09 3.72 26.23
CA ALA A 170 -3.95 4.59 25.43
C ALA A 170 -5.12 3.86 24.73
N TYR A 171 -5.19 2.53 24.82
CA TYR A 171 -6.19 1.71 24.14
C TYR A 171 -6.96 0.81 25.11
N LEU A 172 -8.27 0.70 24.91
CA LEU A 172 -9.17 -0.15 25.70
C LEU A 172 -9.08 -1.64 25.33
N GLY A 173 -8.51 -1.94 24.16
CA GLY A 173 -8.33 -3.27 23.62
C GLY A 173 -7.79 -3.21 22.20
N ALA A 174 -7.46 -4.36 21.64
CA ALA A 174 -7.01 -4.47 20.26
C ALA A 174 -7.46 -5.78 19.62
N LEU A 175 -7.65 -5.79 18.31
CA LEU A 175 -7.81 -7.00 17.52
C LEU A 175 -6.44 -7.41 16.97
N LEU A 176 -5.94 -8.56 17.43
CA LEU A 176 -4.75 -9.20 16.88
C LEU A 176 -5.16 -10.09 15.71
N ASP A 177 -4.57 -9.86 14.53
CA ASP A 177 -4.72 -10.71 13.34
C ASP A 177 -3.38 -11.40 13.04
N LEU A 178 -3.32 -12.70 13.28
CA LEU A 178 -2.09 -13.52 13.12
C LEU A 178 -1.73 -13.82 11.66
N ARG A 179 -2.63 -13.56 10.71
CA ARG A 179 -2.32 -13.66 9.27
C ARG A 179 -1.41 -12.53 8.81
N ALA A 180 -1.50 -11.40 9.48
CA ALA A 180 -0.84 -10.15 9.16
C ALA A 180 0.60 -10.09 9.67
N GLY A 181 1.29 -9.00 9.33
CA GLY A 181 2.65 -8.72 9.79
C GLY A 181 3.16 -7.40 9.27
N THR A 182 4.47 -7.21 9.25
CA THR A 182 5.10 -5.99 8.74
C THR A 182 6.27 -6.30 7.81
N VAL A 183 6.58 -5.35 6.93
CA VAL A 183 7.76 -5.36 6.06
C VAL A 183 8.33 -3.95 5.95
N GLN A 184 9.59 -3.81 5.59
CA GLN A 184 10.12 -2.55 5.06
C GLN A 184 9.60 -2.38 3.62
N PRO A 185 8.73 -1.40 3.37
CA PRO A 185 7.89 -1.40 2.16
C PRO A 185 8.67 -1.15 0.86
N LEU A 186 9.67 -0.26 0.88
CA LEU A 186 10.50 0.00 -0.29
C LEU A 186 11.41 -1.20 -0.60
N ALA A 187 11.96 -1.84 0.43
CA ALA A 187 12.74 -3.07 0.28
C ALA A 187 11.91 -4.20 -0.31
N TYR A 188 10.64 -4.34 0.10
CA TYR A 188 9.74 -5.32 -0.51
C TYR A 188 9.46 -5.01 -1.99
N ALA A 189 9.23 -3.75 -2.35
CA ALA A 189 9.06 -3.36 -3.77
C ALA A 189 10.33 -3.66 -4.59
N ARG A 190 11.50 -3.32 -4.06
CA ARG A 190 12.79 -3.61 -4.71
C ARG A 190 13.07 -5.12 -4.80
N GLY A 191 12.68 -5.89 -3.77
CA GLY A 191 12.74 -7.36 -3.77
C GLY A 191 11.87 -7.98 -4.87
N LEU A 192 10.62 -7.50 -5.02
CA LEU A 192 9.76 -7.91 -6.13
C LEU A 192 10.36 -7.56 -7.51
N ALA A 193 11.01 -6.39 -7.63
CA ALA A 193 11.66 -5.99 -8.87
C ALA A 193 12.85 -6.89 -9.21
N HIS A 194 13.70 -7.24 -8.23
CA HIS A 194 14.77 -8.21 -8.41
C HIS A 194 14.22 -9.59 -8.83
N ALA A 195 13.16 -10.06 -8.17
CA ALA A 195 12.54 -11.33 -8.50
C ALA A 195 11.94 -11.33 -9.92
N ALA A 196 11.29 -10.24 -10.34
CA ALA A 196 10.74 -10.10 -11.68
C ALA A 196 11.85 -10.07 -12.74
N ALA A 197 12.95 -9.32 -12.48
CA ALA A 197 14.11 -9.28 -13.38
C ALA A 197 14.78 -10.65 -13.48
N ALA A 198 14.98 -11.36 -12.37
CA ALA A 198 15.55 -12.70 -12.37
C ALA A 198 14.66 -13.72 -13.11
N ALA A 199 13.36 -13.51 -13.15
CA ALA A 199 12.40 -14.31 -13.94
C ALA A 199 12.38 -13.92 -15.44
N GLY A 200 13.12 -12.88 -15.86
CA GLY A 200 13.24 -12.45 -17.25
C GLY A 200 12.44 -11.20 -17.62
N ALA A 201 11.77 -10.54 -16.70
CA ALA A 201 11.12 -9.26 -16.97
C ALA A 201 12.17 -8.14 -17.18
N GLN A 202 11.95 -7.30 -18.19
CA GLN A 202 12.81 -6.14 -18.47
C GLN A 202 12.24 -4.91 -17.79
N LEU A 203 13.00 -4.29 -16.88
CA LEU A 203 12.57 -3.13 -16.10
C LEU A 203 13.29 -1.86 -16.60
N TYR A 204 12.51 -0.82 -16.86
CA TYR A 204 13.00 0.50 -17.25
C TYR A 204 12.44 1.55 -16.32
N THR A 205 13.31 2.28 -15.62
CA THR A 205 12.97 3.43 -14.76
C THR A 205 13.23 4.74 -15.50
N ARG A 206 12.79 5.85 -14.95
CA ARG A 206 12.86 7.18 -15.61
C ARG A 206 12.27 7.14 -17.03
N THR A 207 11.21 6.33 -17.18
CA THR A 207 10.60 5.97 -18.47
C THR A 207 9.09 6.17 -18.39
N ALA A 208 8.67 7.43 -18.30
CA ALA A 208 7.25 7.79 -18.29
C ALA A 208 6.60 7.49 -19.65
N VAL A 209 5.44 6.83 -19.65
CA VAL A 209 4.62 6.66 -20.86
C VAL A 209 3.83 7.95 -21.10
N ASN A 210 4.09 8.60 -22.24
CA ASN A 210 3.48 9.88 -22.60
C ASN A 210 2.40 9.76 -23.67
N ALA A 211 2.41 8.69 -24.48
CA ALA A 211 1.35 8.43 -25.47
C ALA A 211 1.13 6.93 -25.69
N VAL A 212 -0.12 6.58 -26.00
CA VAL A 212 -0.52 5.20 -26.31
C VAL A 212 -1.41 5.22 -27.54
N HIS A 213 -1.09 4.38 -28.52
CA HIS A 213 -1.79 4.29 -29.79
C HIS A 213 -2.25 2.85 -30.04
N ASP A 214 -3.48 2.68 -30.47
CA ASP A 214 -3.98 1.39 -30.96
C ASP A 214 -3.44 1.16 -32.38
N ALA A 215 -2.60 0.14 -32.52
CA ALA A 215 -2.04 -0.29 -33.81
C ALA A 215 -2.72 -1.58 -34.33
N GLY A 216 -4.01 -1.77 -34.00
CA GLY A 216 -4.81 -2.91 -34.42
C GLY A 216 -4.62 -4.14 -33.55
N ARG A 217 -3.62 -4.95 -33.78
CA ARG A 217 -3.37 -6.18 -33.00
C ARG A 217 -2.58 -5.92 -31.71
N HIS A 218 -1.89 -4.80 -31.59
CA HIS A 218 -1.04 -4.43 -30.46
C HIS A 218 -1.20 -2.95 -30.11
N TRP A 219 -0.79 -2.60 -28.91
CA TRP A 219 -0.64 -1.24 -28.43
C TRP A 219 0.78 -0.76 -28.67
N ARG A 220 0.93 0.47 -29.10
CA ARG A 220 2.21 1.18 -29.19
C ARG A 220 2.28 2.21 -28.08
N LEU A 221 3.21 2.02 -27.15
CA LEU A 221 3.48 2.93 -26.04
C LEU A 221 4.73 3.74 -26.34
N ASN A 222 4.60 5.06 -26.41
CA ASN A 222 5.73 5.97 -26.52
C ASN A 222 6.14 6.46 -25.13
N THR A 223 7.43 6.59 -24.90
CA THR A 223 7.99 7.03 -23.63
C THR A 223 8.64 8.41 -23.75
N ALA A 224 8.68 9.16 -22.62
CA ALA A 224 9.35 10.45 -22.56
C ALA A 224 10.87 10.37 -22.79
N SER A 225 11.47 9.20 -22.59
CA SER A 225 12.89 8.92 -22.88
C SER A 225 13.20 8.60 -24.34
N GLY A 226 12.19 8.62 -25.22
CA GLY A 226 12.32 8.36 -26.66
C GLY A 226 12.16 6.90 -27.07
N GLY A 227 12.04 5.97 -26.12
CA GLY A 227 11.80 4.56 -26.41
C GLY A 227 10.33 4.28 -26.77
N VAL A 228 10.10 3.15 -27.45
CA VAL A 228 8.77 2.67 -27.85
C VAL A 228 8.64 1.20 -27.48
N VAL A 229 7.47 0.81 -26.94
CA VAL A 229 7.15 -0.61 -26.72
C VAL A 229 5.86 -0.97 -27.44
N ASN A 230 5.90 -2.07 -28.19
CA ASN A 230 4.72 -2.65 -28.83
C ASN A 230 4.33 -3.94 -28.12
N ALA A 231 3.07 -4.06 -27.68
CA ALA A 231 2.58 -5.26 -27.00
C ALA A 231 1.08 -5.46 -27.20
N PRO A 232 0.58 -6.71 -27.29
CA PRO A 232 -0.86 -7.00 -27.34
C PRO A 232 -1.60 -6.70 -26.04
N TRP A 233 -0.91 -6.73 -24.88
CA TRP A 233 -1.49 -6.48 -23.58
C TRP A 233 -0.80 -5.33 -22.83
N VAL A 234 -1.60 -4.55 -22.11
CA VAL A 234 -1.13 -3.47 -21.22
C VAL A 234 -1.76 -3.63 -19.82
N ILE A 235 -0.94 -3.69 -18.80
CA ILE A 235 -1.35 -3.61 -17.40
C ILE A 235 -0.98 -2.21 -16.89
N VAL A 236 -1.99 -1.43 -16.46
CA VAL A 236 -1.78 -0.10 -15.88
C VAL A 236 -1.82 -0.22 -14.37
N ALA A 237 -0.69 -0.01 -13.70
CA ALA A 237 -0.50 -0.21 -12.25
C ALA A 237 -0.09 1.07 -11.51
N THR A 238 -0.53 2.23 -12.00
CA THR A 238 -0.13 3.56 -11.51
C THR A 238 -0.98 4.08 -10.33
N ASN A 239 -2.21 3.55 -10.14
CA ASN A 239 -3.12 3.87 -9.01
C ASN A 239 -3.23 5.40 -8.74
N ALA A 240 -2.98 5.86 -7.50
CA ALA A 240 -3.04 7.27 -7.10
C ALA A 240 -2.00 8.17 -7.78
N TYR A 241 -0.95 7.58 -8.33
CA TYR A 241 0.18 8.25 -8.99
C TYR A 241 0.02 8.32 -10.53
N SER A 242 -1.17 8.00 -11.05
CA SER A 242 -1.49 8.23 -12.45
C SER A 242 -1.36 9.71 -12.80
N ASP A 243 -0.73 10.03 -13.92
CA ASP A 243 -0.67 11.40 -14.42
C ASP A 243 -2.04 11.81 -14.98
N ALA A 244 -2.53 12.99 -14.54
CA ALA A 244 -3.82 13.52 -15.00
C ALA A 244 -3.80 13.91 -16.49
N ALA A 245 -2.65 14.33 -17.01
CA ALA A 245 -2.43 14.67 -18.40
C ALA A 245 -1.98 13.47 -19.26
N GLY A 246 -1.65 12.36 -18.62
CA GLY A 246 -1.18 11.15 -19.28
C GLY A 246 -2.29 10.32 -19.94
N PRO A 247 -1.93 9.27 -20.64
CA PRO A 247 -2.87 8.43 -21.41
C PRO A 247 -4.01 7.84 -20.57
N TRP A 248 -3.81 7.66 -19.27
CA TRP A 248 -4.78 7.09 -18.34
C TRP A 248 -5.21 8.08 -17.25
N GLY A 249 -5.28 9.37 -17.56
CA GLY A 249 -5.72 10.42 -16.63
C GLY A 249 -7.11 10.18 -16.05
N ALA A 250 -7.98 9.44 -16.75
CA ALA A 250 -9.27 9.01 -16.26
C ALA A 250 -9.19 8.17 -14.97
N LEU A 251 -8.14 7.37 -14.76
CA LEU A 251 -7.92 6.63 -13.52
C LEU A 251 -7.70 7.58 -12.34
N GLN A 252 -6.85 8.58 -12.54
CA GLN A 252 -6.57 9.58 -11.50
C GLN A 252 -7.82 10.39 -11.15
N SER A 253 -8.68 10.69 -12.14
CA SER A 253 -9.93 11.43 -11.91
C SER A 253 -10.94 10.63 -11.08
N GLY A 254 -10.91 9.30 -11.16
CA GLY A 254 -11.79 8.37 -10.42
C GLY A 254 -11.41 8.15 -8.96
N LEU A 255 -10.22 8.55 -8.54
CA LEU A 255 -9.70 8.37 -7.18
C LEU A 255 -9.60 9.71 -6.45
N VAL A 256 -9.96 9.72 -5.17
CA VAL A 256 -9.71 10.86 -4.27
C VAL A 256 -8.39 10.57 -3.53
N ARG A 257 -7.45 11.49 -3.58
CA ARG A 257 -6.14 11.33 -2.93
C ARG A 257 -6.23 11.69 -1.47
N LEU A 258 -5.78 10.79 -0.61
CA LEU A 258 -5.63 10.99 0.82
C LEU A 258 -4.13 10.97 1.14
N PRO A 259 -3.51 12.08 1.53
CA PRO A 259 -2.12 12.09 1.93
C PRO A 259 -1.97 11.39 3.29
N TYR A 260 -0.87 10.66 3.44
CA TYR A 260 -0.50 9.94 4.66
C TYR A 260 1.00 10.12 4.91
N PHE A 261 1.36 10.66 6.06
CA PHE A 261 2.75 10.87 6.43
C PHE A 261 3.24 9.87 7.46
N ASN A 262 4.54 9.72 7.51
CA ASN A 262 5.26 8.96 8.53
C ASN A 262 6.44 9.79 9.06
N MET A 263 6.78 9.54 10.31
CA MET A 263 7.95 10.07 11.00
C MET A 263 8.66 8.93 11.70
N ALA A 264 9.98 8.92 11.68
CA ALA A 264 10.77 7.90 12.37
C ALA A 264 11.72 8.53 13.38
N THR A 265 11.77 7.95 14.58
CA THR A 265 12.69 8.37 15.65
C THR A 265 14.13 7.94 15.34
N ALA A 266 15.10 8.42 16.12
CA ALA A 266 16.36 7.72 16.32
C ALA A 266 16.11 6.29 16.83
N PRO A 267 17.08 5.36 16.69
CA PRO A 267 17.01 4.04 17.31
C PRO A 267 16.73 4.16 18.81
N LEU A 268 15.75 3.40 19.31
CA LEU A 268 15.38 3.43 20.73
C LEU A 268 16.39 2.63 21.56
N PRO A 269 16.65 3.05 22.81
CA PRO A 269 17.48 2.29 23.73
C PRO A 269 16.94 0.86 23.96
N PRO A 270 17.81 -0.15 24.17
CA PRO A 270 17.39 -1.54 24.37
C PRO A 270 16.38 -1.75 25.51
N ALA A 271 16.47 -0.97 26.59
CA ALA A 271 15.53 -1.03 27.71
C ALA A 271 14.12 -0.58 27.31
N VAL A 272 14.01 0.39 26.38
CA VAL A 272 12.73 0.91 25.87
C VAL A 272 12.15 -0.08 24.85
N LEU A 273 12.97 -0.70 24.01
CA LEU A 273 12.53 -1.71 23.03
C LEU A 273 11.88 -2.93 23.68
N LYS A 274 12.24 -3.26 24.93
CA LYS A 274 11.59 -4.34 25.70
C LYS A 274 10.17 -3.97 26.15
N GLN A 275 9.83 -2.68 26.15
CA GLN A 275 8.54 -2.17 26.62
C GLN A 275 7.59 -1.80 25.49
N ILE A 276 8.12 -1.29 24.37
CA ILE A 276 7.34 -0.82 23.22
C ILE A 276 7.38 -1.88 22.13
N LEU A 277 6.18 -2.43 21.79
CA LEU A 277 6.04 -3.47 20.77
C LEU A 277 7.06 -4.61 20.94
N PRO A 278 7.13 -5.27 22.10
CA PRO A 278 8.18 -6.26 22.39
C PRO A 278 8.19 -7.43 21.39
N GLU A 279 7.04 -7.75 20.81
CA GLU A 279 6.92 -8.78 19.76
C GLU A 279 6.94 -8.19 18.33
N ARG A 280 7.20 -6.88 18.19
CA ARG A 280 7.39 -6.16 16.94
C ARG A 280 6.16 -6.15 16.01
N GLN A 281 4.94 -6.34 16.54
CA GLN A 281 3.72 -6.14 15.73
C GLN A 281 3.67 -4.70 15.18
N GLY A 282 3.06 -4.54 14.02
CA GLY A 282 2.59 -3.24 13.60
C GLY A 282 1.22 -2.94 14.22
N ALA A 283 0.97 -1.68 14.57
CA ALA A 283 -0.28 -1.25 15.20
C ALA A 283 -0.89 -0.06 14.49
N TRP A 284 -2.21 0.03 14.50
CA TRP A 284 -2.97 1.22 14.07
C TRP A 284 -4.28 1.30 14.85
N ASP A 285 -4.90 2.48 14.90
CA ASP A 285 -6.13 2.66 15.67
C ASP A 285 -7.40 2.85 14.81
N THR A 286 -8.57 2.81 15.47
CA THR A 286 -9.89 2.92 14.84
C THR A 286 -10.34 4.36 14.57
N ARG A 287 -9.52 5.39 14.86
CA ARG A 287 -9.87 6.79 14.60
C ARG A 287 -9.98 7.09 13.10
N GLN A 288 -10.78 8.07 12.72
CA GLN A 288 -10.84 8.54 11.33
C GLN A 288 -9.50 9.15 10.88
N VAL A 289 -8.91 10.00 11.70
CA VAL A 289 -7.52 10.45 11.56
C VAL A 289 -6.67 9.49 12.36
N LEU A 290 -6.46 8.31 11.78
CA LEU A 290 -5.84 7.20 12.46
C LEU A 290 -4.36 7.45 12.73
N THR A 291 -3.86 6.80 13.76
CA THR A 291 -2.44 6.70 14.06
C THR A 291 -1.97 5.27 13.79
N SER A 292 -0.84 5.11 13.11
CA SER A 292 -0.17 3.83 12.97
C SER A 292 1.25 3.91 13.51
N PHE A 293 1.75 2.79 14.06
CA PHE A 293 3.13 2.73 14.52
C PHE A 293 3.71 1.32 14.45
N ARG A 294 5.01 1.24 14.25
CA ARG A 294 5.80 -0.01 14.26
C ARG A 294 7.28 0.28 14.55
N LEU A 295 8.02 -0.74 14.87
CA LEU A 295 9.48 -0.67 14.92
C LEU A 295 10.10 -1.15 13.58
N ASP A 296 11.19 -0.50 13.13
CA ASP A 296 12.04 -1.01 12.08
C ASP A 296 13.05 -2.03 12.64
N ARG A 297 13.90 -2.61 11.78
CA ARG A 297 14.95 -3.58 12.19
C ARG A 297 15.90 -2.98 13.21
N GLN A 298 16.23 -1.70 13.09
CA GLN A 298 17.17 -1.00 13.96
C GLN A 298 16.55 -0.47 15.26
N GLY A 299 15.26 -0.73 15.49
CA GLY A 299 14.55 -0.26 16.68
C GLY A 299 14.12 1.20 16.63
N ARG A 300 14.01 1.80 15.45
CA ARG A 300 13.35 3.11 15.30
C ARG A 300 11.85 2.94 15.37
N LEU A 301 11.18 3.81 16.11
CA LEU A 301 9.72 3.86 16.08
C LEU A 301 9.25 4.72 14.90
N VAL A 302 8.55 4.10 13.97
CA VAL A 302 7.85 4.78 12.87
C VAL A 302 6.44 5.08 13.32
N LEU A 303 6.05 6.35 13.27
CA LEU A 303 4.71 6.87 13.59
C LEU A 303 4.10 7.48 12.34
N GLY A 304 2.89 7.08 11.97
CA GLY A 304 2.20 7.61 10.79
C GLY A 304 0.78 8.08 11.08
N SER A 305 0.32 9.06 10.29
CA SER A 305 -1.07 9.54 10.33
C SER A 305 -1.47 10.20 9.00
N VAL A 306 -2.76 10.52 8.88
CA VAL A 306 -3.30 11.25 7.72
C VAL A 306 -2.75 12.67 7.67
N GLY A 307 -2.36 13.12 6.48
CA GLY A 307 -1.88 14.48 6.24
C GLY A 307 -0.69 14.54 5.29
N ALA A 308 -0.39 15.74 4.78
CA ALA A 308 0.72 16.01 3.88
C ALA A 308 1.80 16.86 4.56
N LEU A 309 3.05 16.45 4.46
CA LEU A 309 4.20 17.22 4.96
C LEU A 309 4.61 18.27 3.91
N ARG A 310 3.73 19.26 3.68
CA ARG A 310 3.98 20.36 2.74
C ARG A 310 3.43 21.70 3.26
N GLY A 311 4.08 22.80 2.88
CA GLY A 311 3.69 24.15 3.30
C GLY A 311 3.57 24.30 4.81
N GLY A 312 2.59 25.07 5.28
CA GLY A 312 2.32 25.31 6.71
C GLY A 312 1.91 24.06 7.51
N ALA A 313 1.39 23.03 6.85
CA ALA A 313 0.96 21.79 7.49
C ALA A 313 2.13 21.02 8.14
N VAL A 314 3.35 21.20 7.65
CA VAL A 314 4.55 20.53 8.18
C VAL A 314 4.69 20.78 9.69
N SER A 315 4.60 22.05 10.13
CA SER A 315 4.73 22.40 11.55
C SER A 315 3.59 21.81 12.39
N VAL A 316 2.35 21.82 11.86
CA VAL A 316 1.18 21.24 12.54
C VAL A 316 1.38 19.74 12.76
N HIS A 317 1.73 19.00 11.71
CA HIS A 317 1.90 17.55 11.78
C HIS A 317 3.12 17.13 12.62
N ARG A 318 4.24 17.86 12.54
CA ARG A 318 5.41 17.61 13.39
C ARG A 318 5.11 17.82 14.88
N ASN A 319 4.43 18.91 15.22
CA ASN A 319 4.08 19.20 16.60
C ASN A 319 3.06 18.17 17.13
N TRP A 320 2.09 17.78 16.31
CA TRP A 320 1.19 16.69 16.64
C TRP A 320 1.95 15.38 16.87
N GLY A 321 2.85 15.00 15.97
CA GLY A 321 3.63 13.76 16.09
C GLY A 321 4.42 13.68 17.39
N ARG A 322 5.04 14.80 17.82
CA ARG A 322 5.74 14.87 19.13
C ARG A 322 4.79 14.69 20.31
N ARG A 323 3.62 15.35 20.27
CA ARG A 323 2.62 15.23 21.34
C ARG A 323 2.00 13.83 21.37
N ALA A 324 1.62 13.30 20.22
CA ALA A 324 1.05 11.95 20.09
C ALA A 324 2.03 10.89 20.59
N LEU A 325 3.30 10.99 20.18
CA LEU A 325 4.35 10.09 20.65
C LEU A 325 4.54 10.16 22.18
N GLY A 326 4.62 11.38 22.75
CA GLY A 326 4.76 11.57 24.21
C GLY A 326 3.52 11.20 25.01
N LYS A 327 2.33 11.14 24.39
CA LYS A 327 1.07 10.68 24.98
C LYS A 327 0.97 9.15 24.94
N LEU A 328 1.32 8.53 23.79
CA LEU A 328 1.37 7.08 23.65
C LEU A 328 2.48 6.46 24.49
N PHE A 329 3.65 7.06 24.48
CA PHE A 329 4.87 6.54 25.11
C PHE A 329 5.55 7.65 25.91
N PRO A 330 5.13 7.91 27.18
CA PRO A 330 5.70 8.98 28.00
C PRO A 330 7.22 8.93 28.14
N GLN A 331 7.81 7.75 28.11
CA GLN A 331 9.27 7.53 28.14
C GLN A 331 9.99 8.03 26.88
N LEU A 332 9.26 8.37 25.81
CA LEU A 332 9.79 8.94 24.57
C LEU A 332 9.61 10.46 24.46
N ARG A 333 9.17 11.14 25.54
CA ARG A 333 9.09 12.60 25.53
C ARG A 333 10.42 13.23 25.22
N GLY A 334 10.43 14.16 24.25
CA GLY A 334 11.64 14.87 23.83
C GLY A 334 12.49 14.13 22.80
N ILE A 335 12.15 12.88 22.43
CA ILE A 335 12.87 12.18 21.36
C ILE A 335 12.72 12.93 20.03
N ARG A 336 13.77 12.91 19.22
CA ARG A 336 13.77 13.55 17.91
C ARG A 336 13.31 12.58 16.83
N PHE A 337 12.55 13.09 15.84
CA PHE A 337 12.35 12.42 14.58
C PHE A 337 13.54 12.73 13.67
N GLU A 338 14.18 11.68 13.14
CA GLU A 338 15.31 11.79 12.21
C GLU A 338 14.85 11.79 10.76
N HIS A 339 13.75 11.09 10.46
CA HIS A 339 13.18 10.99 9.13
C HIS A 339 11.71 11.35 9.13
N GLU A 340 11.26 11.93 8.03
CA GLU A 340 9.86 12.20 7.77
C GLU A 340 9.59 12.19 6.26
N TRP A 341 8.46 11.63 5.87
CA TRP A 341 8.02 11.53 4.47
C TRP A 341 6.50 11.38 4.41
N TYR A 342 5.95 11.53 3.22
CA TYR A 342 4.54 11.23 2.99
C TYR A 342 4.31 10.62 1.61
N GLY A 343 3.18 9.94 1.46
CA GLY A 343 2.67 9.40 0.20
C GLY A 343 1.20 9.70 0.05
N GLU A 344 0.63 9.27 -1.08
CA GLU A 344 -0.77 9.47 -1.40
C GLU A 344 -1.49 8.12 -1.52
N ILE A 345 -2.66 8.03 -0.91
CA ILE A 345 -3.56 6.87 -0.95
C ILE A 345 -4.66 7.17 -1.95
N GLY A 346 -4.91 6.27 -2.91
CA GLY A 346 -6.07 6.33 -3.80
C GLY A 346 -7.30 5.78 -3.10
N MET A 347 -8.24 6.67 -2.79
CA MET A 347 -9.51 6.34 -2.12
C MET A 347 -10.64 6.22 -3.12
N THR A 348 -11.48 5.21 -2.95
CA THR A 348 -12.77 5.04 -3.64
C THR A 348 -13.92 5.43 -2.73
N ALA A 349 -15.10 5.65 -3.28
CA ALA A 349 -16.25 6.12 -2.52
C ALA A 349 -16.76 5.12 -1.47
N ASN A 350 -16.60 3.82 -1.71
CA ASN A 350 -17.08 2.74 -0.85
C ASN A 350 -15.94 1.91 -0.23
N ALA A 351 -14.72 2.43 -0.23
CA ALA A 351 -13.52 1.77 0.30
C ALA A 351 -13.25 0.37 -0.32
N LEU A 352 -13.78 0.06 -1.50
CA LEU A 352 -13.47 -1.15 -2.26
C LEU A 352 -12.55 -0.84 -3.44
N PRO A 353 -11.58 -1.69 -3.77
CA PRO A 353 -10.79 -1.54 -4.98
C PRO A 353 -11.67 -1.68 -6.23
N ARG A 354 -11.16 -1.26 -7.36
CA ARG A 354 -11.81 -1.30 -8.67
C ARG A 354 -11.00 -2.12 -9.64
N PHE A 355 -11.69 -2.90 -10.45
CA PHE A 355 -11.14 -3.46 -11.69
C PHE A 355 -11.71 -2.69 -12.88
N HIS A 356 -10.83 -2.20 -13.75
CA HIS A 356 -11.22 -1.54 -14.99
C HIS A 356 -10.60 -2.24 -16.19
N GLN A 357 -11.40 -2.47 -17.21
CA GLN A 357 -10.94 -2.72 -18.55
C GLN A 357 -10.99 -1.39 -19.31
N LEU A 358 -9.81 -0.77 -19.47
CA LEU A 358 -9.69 0.59 -19.99
C LEU A 358 -9.86 0.66 -21.50
N ALA A 359 -9.45 -0.43 -22.17
CA ALA A 359 -9.60 -0.65 -23.61
C ALA A 359 -9.40 -2.15 -23.90
N ARG A 360 -9.38 -2.53 -25.17
CA ARG A 360 -9.03 -3.90 -25.60
C ARG A 360 -7.69 -4.30 -24.96
N ASN A 361 -7.65 -5.40 -24.21
CA ASN A 361 -6.44 -5.93 -23.57
C ASN A 361 -5.66 -4.88 -22.72
N THR A 362 -6.34 -3.88 -22.20
CA THR A 362 -5.77 -2.87 -21.29
C THR A 362 -6.52 -2.89 -19.98
N VAL A 363 -5.88 -3.33 -18.91
CA VAL A 363 -6.52 -3.64 -17.62
C VAL A 363 -5.79 -3.03 -16.43
N THR A 364 -6.54 -2.81 -15.35
CA THR A 364 -5.98 -2.28 -14.10
C THR A 364 -6.80 -2.69 -12.88
N PHE A 365 -6.11 -2.85 -11.75
CA PHE A 365 -6.70 -2.71 -10.42
C PHE A 365 -6.22 -1.41 -9.77
N CYS A 366 -7.11 -0.68 -9.13
CA CYS A 366 -6.80 0.57 -8.44
C CYS A 366 -7.70 0.81 -7.23
N GLY A 367 -7.39 1.84 -6.43
CA GLY A 367 -8.22 2.25 -5.29
C GLY A 367 -8.09 1.32 -4.09
N TYR A 368 -6.86 1.05 -3.63
CA TYR A 368 -6.60 0.15 -2.49
C TYR A 368 -6.95 0.72 -1.13
N ASN A 369 -7.34 1.99 -1.04
CA ASN A 369 -7.84 2.64 0.17
C ASN A 369 -6.89 2.51 1.38
N GLY A 370 -5.56 2.56 1.16
CA GLY A 370 -4.55 2.47 2.20
C GLY A 370 -4.13 1.04 2.61
N ARG A 371 -4.76 0.00 2.06
CA ARG A 371 -4.33 -1.40 2.21
C ARG A 371 -3.75 -1.90 0.89
N GLY A 372 -2.51 -1.51 0.56
CA GLY A 372 -1.93 -1.72 -0.76
C GLY A 372 -0.90 -2.85 -0.85
N ILE A 373 -0.27 -3.31 0.25
CA ILE A 373 0.79 -4.33 0.19
C ILE A 373 0.19 -5.68 -0.25
N ALA A 374 -0.60 -6.30 0.61
CA ALA A 374 -1.13 -7.62 0.35
C ALA A 374 -2.15 -7.63 -0.80
N PRO A 375 -3.16 -6.73 -0.85
CA PRO A 375 -4.05 -6.65 -2.00
C PRO A 375 -3.35 -6.34 -3.32
N GLY A 376 -2.38 -5.41 -3.34
CA GLY A 376 -1.64 -5.09 -4.56
C GLY A 376 -0.83 -6.28 -5.08
N THR A 377 -0.24 -7.07 -4.20
CA THR A 377 0.48 -8.29 -4.55
C THR A 377 -0.45 -9.35 -5.14
N VAL A 378 -1.57 -9.65 -4.47
CA VAL A 378 -2.53 -10.66 -4.94
C VAL A 378 -3.21 -10.24 -6.23
N LEU A 379 -3.70 -8.99 -6.32
CA LEU A 379 -4.40 -8.51 -7.51
C LEU A 379 -3.43 -8.37 -8.70
N GLY A 380 -2.14 -8.11 -8.46
CA GLY A 380 -1.11 -8.19 -9.49
C GLY A 380 -0.99 -9.61 -10.08
N ARG A 381 -0.98 -10.64 -9.23
CA ARG A 381 -1.02 -12.05 -9.67
C ARG A 381 -2.30 -12.35 -10.47
N GLU A 382 -3.46 -11.87 -10.03
CA GLU A 382 -4.71 -12.11 -10.75
C GLU A 382 -4.72 -11.41 -12.13
N LEU A 383 -4.09 -10.23 -12.27
CA LEU A 383 -3.87 -9.61 -13.58
C LEU A 383 -3.00 -10.49 -14.49
N ALA A 384 -1.93 -11.06 -13.95
CA ALA A 384 -1.08 -11.97 -14.72
C ALA A 384 -1.87 -13.20 -15.21
N ARG A 385 -2.66 -13.83 -14.34
CA ARG A 385 -3.50 -14.97 -14.69
C ARG A 385 -4.55 -14.65 -15.75
N LEU A 386 -5.16 -13.44 -15.66
CA LEU A 386 -6.10 -12.95 -16.67
C LEU A 386 -5.42 -12.78 -18.04
N VAL A 387 -4.26 -12.14 -18.07
CA VAL A 387 -3.50 -11.88 -19.30
C VAL A 387 -3.03 -13.17 -19.98
N LEU A 388 -2.68 -14.19 -19.18
CA LEU A 388 -2.29 -15.52 -19.65
C LEU A 388 -3.47 -16.39 -20.09
N GLY A 389 -4.71 -15.92 -19.86
CA GLY A 389 -5.92 -16.71 -20.17
C GLY A 389 -6.17 -17.87 -19.19
N GLU A 390 -5.47 -17.90 -18.05
CA GLU A 390 -5.72 -18.91 -16.98
C GLU A 390 -7.07 -18.68 -16.28
N ILE A 391 -7.55 -17.45 -16.29
CA ILE A 391 -8.85 -17.02 -15.77
C ILE A 391 -9.49 -16.03 -16.74
N THR A 392 -10.80 -15.83 -16.60
CA THR A 392 -11.59 -14.83 -17.30
C THR A 392 -11.93 -13.66 -16.37
N THR A 393 -12.53 -12.61 -16.90
CA THR A 393 -13.03 -11.48 -16.07
C THR A 393 -14.14 -11.90 -15.10
N ALA A 394 -14.88 -12.99 -15.37
CA ALA A 394 -15.89 -13.56 -14.48
C ALA A 394 -15.27 -14.23 -13.23
N ASP A 395 -14.02 -14.65 -13.33
CA ASP A 395 -13.29 -15.29 -12.23
C ASP A 395 -12.60 -14.27 -11.31
N LEU A 396 -12.52 -13.01 -11.72
CA LEU A 396 -11.94 -11.96 -10.89
C LEU A 396 -12.78 -11.70 -9.63
N PRO A 397 -12.14 -11.21 -8.54
CA PRO A 397 -12.84 -10.91 -7.28
C PRO A 397 -13.62 -9.58 -7.30
N LEU A 398 -13.55 -8.83 -8.39
CA LEU A 398 -14.21 -7.54 -8.57
C LEU A 398 -14.84 -7.44 -9.95
N PRO A 399 -16.01 -6.79 -10.07
CA PRO A 399 -16.67 -6.62 -11.35
C PRO A 399 -15.88 -5.69 -12.27
N VAL A 400 -16.05 -5.88 -13.56
CA VAL A 400 -15.56 -4.91 -14.55
C VAL A 400 -16.35 -3.60 -14.38
N THR A 401 -15.64 -2.50 -14.15
CA THR A 401 -16.23 -1.17 -14.00
C THR A 401 -15.63 -0.17 -14.99
N GLY A 402 -16.41 0.81 -15.40
CA GLY A 402 -15.90 1.96 -16.16
C GLY A 402 -15.24 3.00 -15.25
N THR A 403 -14.30 3.74 -15.80
CA THR A 403 -13.71 4.89 -15.10
C THR A 403 -14.74 6.02 -15.07
N ARG A 404 -15.02 6.54 -13.89
CA ARG A 404 -15.89 7.70 -13.68
C ARG A 404 -15.20 8.71 -12.77
N PRO A 405 -15.23 10.00 -13.08
CA PRO A 405 -14.69 11.03 -12.20
C PRO A 405 -15.32 10.96 -10.81
N ALA A 406 -14.51 11.06 -9.77
CA ALA A 406 -14.99 11.12 -8.39
C ALA A 406 -15.77 12.43 -8.17
N ARG A 407 -16.98 12.32 -7.64
CA ARG A 407 -17.80 13.51 -7.32
C ARG A 407 -17.07 14.37 -6.29
N LEU A 408 -17.05 15.69 -6.54
CA LEU A 408 -16.44 16.69 -5.66
C LEU A 408 -14.98 16.34 -5.27
N LYS A 409 -14.23 15.72 -6.17
CA LYS A 409 -12.87 15.23 -5.91
C LYS A 409 -11.99 16.29 -5.22
N ARG A 410 -11.85 17.50 -5.81
CA ARG A 410 -11.02 18.58 -5.25
C ARG A 410 -11.48 19.02 -3.86
N ALA A 411 -12.79 19.13 -3.64
CA ALA A 411 -13.35 19.49 -2.33
C ALA A 411 -13.06 18.40 -1.28
N ARG A 412 -13.17 17.12 -1.65
CA ARG A 412 -12.87 16.00 -0.75
C ARG A 412 -11.37 15.91 -0.44
N GLU A 413 -10.50 16.12 -1.41
CA GLU A 413 -9.04 16.17 -1.20
C GLU A 413 -8.68 17.32 -0.26
N ALA A 414 -9.24 18.51 -0.47
CA ALA A 414 -9.06 19.66 0.43
C ALA A 414 -9.60 19.38 1.84
N LEU A 415 -10.78 18.74 1.94
CA LEU A 415 -11.36 18.35 3.22
C LEU A 415 -10.46 17.38 4.00
N PHE A 416 -9.84 16.42 3.34
CA PHE A 416 -8.91 15.50 3.97
C PHE A 416 -7.67 16.23 4.51
N GLU A 417 -7.09 17.14 3.74
CA GLU A 417 -5.92 17.90 4.17
C GLU A 417 -6.23 18.89 5.32
N ILE A 418 -7.28 19.68 5.17
CA ILE A 418 -7.70 20.67 6.18
C ILE A 418 -8.22 19.94 7.43
N GLY A 419 -9.04 18.90 7.26
CA GLY A 419 -9.55 18.10 8.36
C GLY A 419 -8.44 17.44 9.19
N ALA A 420 -7.42 16.89 8.52
CA ALA A 420 -6.25 16.35 9.20
C ALA A 420 -5.47 17.43 9.96
N GLN A 421 -5.29 18.63 9.39
CA GLN A 421 -4.62 19.74 10.07
C GLN A 421 -5.41 20.19 11.31
N ILE A 422 -6.73 20.33 11.22
CA ILE A 422 -7.60 20.70 12.36
C ILE A 422 -7.52 19.62 13.44
N ALA A 423 -7.66 18.35 13.06
CA ALA A 423 -7.59 17.23 13.99
C ALA A 423 -6.22 17.17 14.70
N HIS A 424 -5.14 17.41 13.98
CA HIS A 424 -3.79 17.41 14.54
C HIS A 424 -3.47 18.69 15.36
N PHE A 425 -4.07 19.82 15.03
CA PHE A 425 -3.95 21.03 15.82
C PHE A 425 -4.71 20.91 17.15
N ALA A 426 -5.94 20.39 17.11
CA ALA A 426 -6.79 20.21 18.30
C ALA A 426 -6.46 18.93 19.10
N GLY A 427 -6.08 17.87 18.43
CA GLY A 427 -5.79 16.57 19.04
C GLY A 427 -4.48 16.53 19.79
N ALA A 428 -4.45 15.71 20.86
CA ALA A 428 -3.29 15.53 21.74
C ALA A 428 -2.92 16.80 22.56
N ARG A 429 -3.92 17.71 22.83
CA ARG A 429 -3.79 18.73 23.86
C ARG A 429 -3.98 18.15 25.24
#